data_b8736b329f57fbcd13c893806a1b4b71
#
_entry.id   b8736b329f57fbcd13c893806a1b4b71
#
_cell.length_a   1.000
_cell.length_b   1.000
_cell.length_c   1.000
_cell.angle_alpha   90.00
_cell.angle_beta   90.00
_cell.angle_gamma   90.00
#
_symmetry.space_group_name_H-M   'P 1'
#
loop_
_entity.id
_entity.type
_entity.pdbx_description
1 polymer ?
#
loop_
_entity_poly.entity_id
_entity_poly.type
_entity_poly.pdbx_seq_one_letter_code
_entity_poly.pdbx_strand_id
1 'polypeptide(L)'
;MRKLGTIDLEILYLSIKENGTFNENNLENSELKRHGVGKILDTLASLKDRKFITLNKDGSFSITELSREILWSNNIPIWGRILRLLQIKSCSFNEIIDILQVPENKILNEIEKLRKSQFILMSPQRKNEKLIKMFEILSEGIQEIDKTDTEGFNQIQFGEIKPMGEILKISEDIIK
;
A
#
# COMPACT_ATOMS: atom_id res chain seq x y z
N MET A 1 -6.00 -8.75 16.23
CA MET A 1 -6.55 -7.52 15.61
C MET A 1 -7.25 -7.88 14.31
N ARG A 2 -8.42 -7.31 14.09
CA ARG A 2 -9.14 -7.58 12.86
C ARG A 2 -8.39 -6.97 11.65
N LYS A 3 -8.22 -7.75 10.61
CA LYS A 3 -7.50 -7.35 9.41
C LYS A 3 -8.16 -6.14 8.74
N LEU A 4 -7.33 -5.21 8.24
CA LEU A 4 -7.83 -4.09 7.44
C LEU A 4 -8.16 -4.57 6.03
N GLY A 5 -9.38 -4.29 5.59
CA GLY A 5 -9.80 -4.58 4.23
C GLY A 5 -9.34 -3.50 3.24
N THR A 6 -9.55 -3.75 1.95
CA THR A 6 -9.13 -2.81 0.91
C THR A 6 -9.83 -1.45 1.02
N ILE A 7 -11.13 -1.44 1.34
CA ILE A 7 -11.87 -0.18 1.52
C ILE A 7 -11.37 0.57 2.75
N ASP A 8 -11.09 -0.15 3.84
CA ASP A 8 -10.48 0.43 5.04
C ASP A 8 -9.20 1.18 4.70
N LEU A 9 -8.29 0.50 3.98
CA LEU A 9 -7.01 1.07 3.57
C LEU A 9 -7.20 2.27 2.66
N GLU A 10 -8.13 2.19 1.73
CA GLU A 10 -8.39 3.28 0.78
C GLU A 10 -8.85 4.55 1.50
N ILE A 11 -9.71 4.42 2.51
CA ILE A 11 -10.15 5.55 3.33
C ILE A 11 -8.98 6.12 4.13
N LEU A 12 -8.16 5.26 4.74
CA LEU A 12 -7.01 5.71 5.51
C LEU A 12 -5.96 6.42 4.63
N TYR A 13 -5.73 5.93 3.42
CA TYR A 13 -4.83 6.61 2.48
C TYR A 13 -5.40 7.96 2.00
N LEU A 14 -6.71 8.04 1.79
CA LEU A 14 -7.34 9.33 1.51
C LEU A 14 -7.10 10.32 2.65
N SER A 15 -7.25 9.86 3.87
CA SER A 15 -6.98 10.65 5.06
C SER A 15 -5.56 11.22 5.07
N ILE A 16 -4.57 10.41 4.72
CA ILE A 16 -3.17 10.87 4.64
C ILE A 16 -3.00 11.92 3.54
N LYS A 17 -3.61 11.70 2.39
CA LYS A 17 -3.57 12.66 1.28
C LYS A 17 -4.15 14.01 1.68
N GLU A 18 -5.15 14.01 2.56
CA GLU A 18 -5.81 15.21 3.07
C GLU A 18 -5.21 15.68 4.41
N ASN A 19 -3.94 15.38 4.67
CA ASN A 19 -3.20 15.80 5.85
C ASN A 19 -3.75 15.28 7.18
N GLY A 20 -4.40 14.12 7.16
CA GLY A 20 -4.87 13.44 8.36
C GLY A 20 -6.32 13.71 8.74
N THR A 21 -6.98 14.62 8.04
CA THR A 21 -8.40 14.96 8.28
C THR A 21 -9.14 15.02 6.96
N PHE A 22 -10.30 14.39 6.89
CA PHE A 22 -11.12 14.39 5.68
C PHE A 22 -12.60 14.55 6.03
N ASN A 23 -13.37 14.99 5.05
CA ASN A 23 -14.80 15.21 5.21
C ASN A 23 -15.58 14.55 4.07
N GLU A 24 -16.90 14.74 4.07
CA GLU A 24 -17.78 14.17 3.06
C GLU A 24 -17.40 14.62 1.63
N ASN A 25 -16.99 15.88 1.46
CA ASN A 25 -16.57 16.38 0.15
C ASN A 25 -15.33 15.63 -0.37
N ASN A 26 -14.39 15.35 0.50
CA ASN A 26 -13.20 14.57 0.13
C ASN A 26 -13.58 13.17 -0.34
N LEU A 27 -14.54 12.53 0.32
CA LEU A 27 -15.04 11.22 -0.05
C LEU A 27 -15.76 11.25 -1.40
N GLU A 28 -16.61 12.24 -1.62
CA GLU A 28 -17.35 12.41 -2.87
C GLU A 28 -16.45 12.69 -4.06
N ASN A 29 -15.37 13.43 -3.85
CA ASN A 29 -14.43 13.77 -4.90
C ASN A 29 -13.37 12.71 -5.13
N SER A 30 -13.38 11.63 -4.35
CA SER A 30 -12.43 10.52 -4.47
C SER A 30 -13.02 9.37 -5.29
N GLU A 31 -12.16 8.43 -5.63
CA GLU A 31 -12.58 7.20 -6.31
C GLU A 31 -13.41 6.29 -5.39
N LEU A 32 -13.47 6.58 -4.09
CA LEU A 32 -14.24 5.81 -3.12
C LEU A 32 -15.72 5.76 -3.43
N LYS A 33 -16.25 6.79 -4.08
CA LYS A 33 -17.68 6.84 -4.44
C LYS A 33 -18.13 5.63 -5.28
N ARG A 34 -17.22 4.94 -5.96
CA ARG A 34 -17.56 3.74 -6.75
C ARG A 34 -18.06 2.59 -5.88
N HIS A 35 -17.74 2.59 -4.60
CA HIS A 35 -18.18 1.53 -3.68
C HIS A 35 -19.62 1.70 -3.19
N GLY A 36 -20.21 2.87 -3.39
CA GLY A 36 -21.54 3.20 -2.92
C GLY A 36 -21.55 3.76 -1.49
N VAL A 37 -22.55 4.58 -1.21
CA VAL A 37 -22.67 5.31 0.06
C VAL A 37 -22.79 4.34 1.24
N GLY A 38 -23.59 3.29 1.11
CA GLY A 38 -23.80 2.32 2.19
C GLY A 38 -22.51 1.66 2.65
N LYS A 39 -21.69 1.19 1.72
CA LYS A 39 -20.42 0.56 2.05
C LYS A 39 -19.43 1.53 2.68
N ILE A 40 -19.39 2.76 2.20
CA ILE A 40 -18.52 3.80 2.76
C ILE A 40 -18.94 4.10 4.20
N LEU A 41 -20.24 4.27 4.46
CA LEU A 41 -20.73 4.56 5.80
C LEU A 41 -20.47 3.40 6.76
N ASP A 42 -20.69 2.15 6.32
CA ASP A 42 -20.40 0.97 7.13
C ASP A 42 -18.90 0.87 7.45
N THR A 43 -18.06 1.17 6.49
CA THR A 43 -16.61 1.13 6.68
C THR A 43 -16.15 2.23 7.64
N LEU A 44 -16.69 3.44 7.50
CA LEU A 44 -16.39 4.55 8.42
C LEU A 44 -16.78 4.20 9.85
N ALA A 45 -17.97 3.62 10.04
CA ALA A 45 -18.43 3.19 11.36
C ALA A 45 -17.51 2.12 11.95
N SER A 46 -17.11 1.15 11.14
CA SER A 46 -16.19 0.09 11.55
C SER A 46 -14.80 0.65 11.91
N LEU A 47 -14.27 1.56 11.10
CA LEU A 47 -12.97 2.18 11.38
C LEU A 47 -13.01 3.00 12.68
N LYS A 48 -14.10 3.70 12.91
CA LYS A 48 -14.31 4.47 14.14
C LYS A 48 -14.37 3.54 15.36
N ASP A 49 -15.14 2.47 15.28
CA ASP A 49 -15.27 1.50 16.36
C ASP A 49 -13.95 0.82 16.70
N ARG A 50 -13.12 0.57 15.68
CA ARG A 50 -11.79 -0.01 15.84
C ARG A 50 -10.72 1.03 16.20
N LYS A 51 -11.12 2.28 16.35
CA LYS A 51 -10.26 3.41 16.73
C LYS A 51 -9.19 3.79 15.70
N PHE A 52 -9.42 3.50 14.45
CA PHE A 52 -8.55 3.95 13.36
C PHE A 52 -8.83 5.39 12.94
N ILE A 53 -10.06 5.85 13.13
CA ILE A 53 -10.45 7.24 12.88
C ILE A 53 -11.31 7.74 14.04
N THR A 54 -11.38 9.07 14.17
CA THR A 54 -12.26 9.74 15.12
C THR A 54 -13.18 10.70 14.37
N LEU A 55 -14.40 10.86 14.87
CA LEU A 55 -15.36 11.83 14.34
C LEU A 55 -15.18 13.16 15.10
N ASN A 56 -14.92 14.23 14.36
CA ASN A 56 -14.77 15.56 14.93
C ASN A 56 -16.13 16.26 15.07
N LYS A 57 -16.16 17.31 15.87
CA LYS A 57 -17.39 18.07 16.14
C LYS A 57 -18.01 18.69 14.88
N ASP A 58 -17.19 19.02 13.90
CA ASP A 58 -17.64 19.61 12.62
C ASP A 58 -18.13 18.58 11.59
N GLY A 59 -18.14 17.30 11.96
CA GLY A 59 -18.54 16.21 11.06
C GLY A 59 -17.41 15.63 10.23
N SER A 60 -16.20 16.19 10.32
CA SER A 60 -15.03 15.60 9.66
C SER A 60 -14.46 14.45 10.45
N PHE A 61 -13.60 13.67 9.81
CA PHE A 61 -12.91 12.54 10.44
C PHE A 61 -11.42 12.80 10.49
N SER A 62 -10.77 12.35 11.55
CA SER A 62 -9.33 12.43 11.69
C SER A 62 -8.74 11.05 11.88
N ILE A 63 -7.57 10.82 11.28
CA ILE A 63 -6.81 9.59 11.48
C ILE A 63 -6.22 9.57 12.89
N THR A 64 -6.17 8.40 13.50
CA THR A 64 -5.62 8.26 14.86
C THR A 64 -4.15 7.87 14.81
N GLU A 65 -3.48 8.00 15.95
CA GLU A 65 -2.09 7.56 16.08
C GLU A 65 -1.95 6.06 15.84
N LEU A 66 -2.94 5.26 16.26
CA LEU A 66 -2.96 3.83 15.99
C LEU A 66 -2.86 3.52 14.49
N SER A 67 -3.62 4.26 13.68
CA SER A 67 -3.56 4.11 12.22
C SER A 67 -2.19 4.48 11.67
N ARG A 68 -1.61 5.57 12.17
CA ARG A 68 -0.28 6.01 11.74
C ARG A 68 0.78 4.96 12.04
N GLU A 69 0.72 4.35 13.23
CA GLU A 69 1.66 3.30 13.62
C GLU A 69 1.55 2.06 12.74
N ILE A 70 0.34 1.67 12.39
CA ILE A 70 0.10 0.47 11.59
C ILE A 70 0.50 0.67 10.13
N LEU A 71 0.26 1.86 9.58
CA LEU A 71 0.43 2.08 8.14
C LEU A 71 1.72 2.82 7.78
N TRP A 72 2.18 3.73 8.63
CA TRP A 72 3.26 4.66 8.28
C TRP A 72 4.39 4.74 9.29
N SER A 73 4.42 3.87 10.30
CA SER A 73 5.51 3.91 11.27
C SER A 73 6.84 3.53 10.57
N ASN A 74 7.93 4.03 11.10
CA ASN A 74 9.26 3.67 10.62
C ASN A 74 9.58 2.19 10.81
N ASN A 75 8.77 1.49 11.62
CA ASN A 75 8.91 0.05 11.83
C ASN A 75 8.34 -0.77 10.66
N ILE A 76 7.56 -0.15 9.79
CA ILE A 76 7.06 -0.83 8.60
C ILE A 76 8.04 -0.57 7.46
N PRO A 77 8.67 -1.61 6.91
CA PRO A 77 9.63 -1.42 5.82
C PRO A 77 8.92 -0.84 4.58
N ILE A 78 9.67 -0.13 3.78
CA ILE A 78 9.14 0.54 2.59
C ILE A 78 8.44 -0.44 1.66
N TRP A 79 9.02 -1.62 1.45
CA TRP A 79 8.41 -2.64 0.59
C TRP A 79 7.02 -3.05 1.07
N GLY A 80 6.83 -3.13 2.39
CA GLY A 80 5.53 -3.44 2.98
C GLY A 80 4.50 -2.35 2.75
N ARG A 81 4.92 -1.10 2.86
CA ARG A 81 4.05 0.05 2.56
C ARG A 81 3.64 0.06 1.09
N ILE A 82 4.58 -0.24 0.19
CA ILE A 82 4.29 -0.31 -1.25
C ILE A 82 3.29 -1.43 -1.54
N LEU A 83 3.50 -2.63 -1.02
CA LEU A 83 2.59 -3.75 -1.26
C LEU A 83 1.19 -3.47 -0.71
N ARG A 84 1.08 -2.88 0.46
CA ARG A 84 -0.22 -2.51 1.03
C ARG A 84 -0.95 -1.50 0.16
N LEU A 85 -0.23 -0.52 -0.34
CA LEU A 85 -0.83 0.47 -1.26
C LEU A 85 -1.32 -0.20 -2.54
N LEU A 86 -0.53 -1.08 -3.12
CA LEU A 86 -0.87 -1.75 -4.36
C LEU A 86 -2.00 -2.79 -4.20
N GLN A 87 -2.28 -3.25 -2.98
CA GLN A 87 -3.46 -4.07 -2.73
C GLN A 87 -4.77 -3.30 -3.00
N ILE A 88 -4.73 -1.98 -2.88
CA ILE A 88 -5.90 -1.14 -3.07
C ILE A 88 -6.16 -0.92 -4.55
N LYS A 89 -5.11 -0.52 -5.26
CA LYS A 89 -5.19 -0.25 -6.70
C LYS A 89 -3.79 -0.18 -7.29
N SER A 90 -3.72 -0.34 -8.59
CA SER A 90 -2.48 -0.09 -9.33
C SER A 90 -2.10 1.37 -9.23
N CYS A 91 -0.83 1.64 -9.07
CA CYS A 91 -0.30 2.99 -8.91
C CYS A 91 0.88 3.22 -9.85
N SER A 92 1.01 4.46 -10.32
CA SER A 92 2.22 4.89 -11.00
C SER A 92 3.34 5.17 -10.00
N PHE A 93 4.57 5.28 -10.49
CA PHE A 93 5.70 5.62 -9.65
C PHE A 93 5.49 6.93 -8.89
N ASN A 94 5.00 7.95 -9.58
CA ASN A 94 4.74 9.25 -8.97
C ASN A 94 3.65 9.19 -7.90
N GLU A 95 2.59 8.41 -8.14
CA GLU A 95 1.54 8.22 -7.14
C GLU A 95 2.07 7.54 -5.87
N ILE A 96 2.94 6.55 -6.03
CA ILE A 96 3.55 5.88 -4.89
C ILE A 96 4.40 6.86 -4.06
N ILE A 97 5.21 7.67 -4.72
CA ILE A 97 6.03 8.68 -4.05
C ILE A 97 5.16 9.69 -3.30
N ASP A 98 4.12 10.20 -3.96
CA ASP A 98 3.23 11.22 -3.38
C ASP A 98 2.47 10.69 -2.16
N ILE A 99 2.00 9.46 -2.23
CA ILE A 99 1.22 8.88 -1.14
C ILE A 99 2.11 8.47 0.04
N LEU A 100 3.22 7.81 -0.24
CA LEU A 100 4.10 7.30 0.81
C LEU A 100 5.05 8.35 1.36
N GLN A 101 5.28 9.43 0.62
CA GLN A 101 6.17 10.53 1.03
C GLN A 101 7.58 10.04 1.39
N VAL A 102 8.09 9.14 0.59
CA VAL A 102 9.43 8.57 0.73
C VAL A 102 10.28 9.06 -0.44
N PRO A 103 11.58 9.35 -0.24
CA PRO A 103 12.44 9.81 -1.33
C PRO A 103 12.44 8.86 -2.52
N GLU A 104 12.49 9.45 -3.70
CA GLU A 104 12.40 8.75 -4.98
C GLU A 104 13.39 7.58 -5.09
N ASN A 105 14.64 7.80 -4.72
CA ASN A 105 15.68 6.77 -4.82
C ASN A 105 15.38 5.55 -3.97
N LYS A 106 14.79 5.73 -2.79
CA LYS A 106 14.41 4.61 -1.91
C LYS A 106 13.23 3.83 -2.48
N ILE A 107 12.26 4.53 -3.02
CA ILE A 107 11.11 3.89 -3.69
C ILE A 107 11.60 3.09 -4.90
N LEU A 108 12.45 3.67 -5.72
CA LEU A 108 12.97 3.00 -6.91
C LEU A 108 13.70 1.70 -6.54
N ASN A 109 14.56 1.74 -5.53
CA ASN A 109 15.29 0.55 -5.07
C ASN A 109 14.35 -0.55 -4.60
N GLU A 110 13.33 -0.19 -3.83
CA GLU A 110 12.37 -1.18 -3.32
C GLU A 110 11.49 -1.75 -4.44
N ILE A 111 11.07 -0.92 -5.38
CA ILE A 111 10.30 -1.37 -6.54
C ILE A 111 11.10 -2.38 -7.36
N GLU A 112 12.38 -2.13 -7.60
CA GLU A 112 13.23 -3.06 -8.34
C GLU A 112 13.36 -4.41 -7.61
N LYS A 113 13.52 -4.40 -6.29
CA LYS A 113 13.54 -5.62 -5.50
C LYS A 113 12.23 -6.38 -5.58
N LEU A 114 11.10 -5.67 -5.48
CA LEU A 114 9.77 -6.27 -5.54
C LEU A 114 9.50 -6.89 -6.92
N ARG A 115 9.93 -6.23 -7.98
CA ARG A 115 9.81 -6.76 -9.34
C ARG A 115 10.64 -8.03 -9.53
N LYS A 116 11.88 -8.00 -9.07
CA LYS A 116 12.78 -9.15 -9.17
C LYS A 116 12.25 -10.36 -8.39
N SER A 117 11.59 -10.11 -7.27
CA SER A 117 10.96 -11.16 -6.46
C SER A 117 9.60 -11.60 -6.99
N GLN A 118 9.13 -10.99 -8.07
CA GLN A 118 7.84 -11.29 -8.69
C GLN A 118 6.64 -11.03 -7.78
N PHE A 119 6.77 -10.04 -6.92
CA PHE A 119 5.67 -9.60 -6.07
C PHE A 119 4.81 -8.53 -6.73
N ILE A 120 5.40 -7.80 -7.67
CA ILE A 120 4.71 -6.77 -8.42
C ILE A 120 5.06 -6.87 -9.91
N LEU A 121 4.15 -6.36 -10.73
CA LEU A 121 4.31 -6.30 -12.18
C LEU A 121 4.24 -4.84 -12.60
N MET A 122 5.08 -4.46 -13.55
CA MET A 122 4.97 -3.16 -14.20
C MET A 122 4.29 -3.32 -15.54
N SER A 123 3.23 -2.56 -15.76
CA SER A 123 2.53 -2.54 -17.04
C SER A 123 2.39 -1.11 -17.56
N PRO A 124 2.63 -0.89 -18.86
CA PRO A 124 2.42 0.43 -19.44
C PRO A 124 0.92 0.65 -19.66
N GLN A 125 0.42 1.80 -19.23
CA GLN A 125 -0.97 2.21 -19.47
C GLN A 125 -0.99 3.58 -20.12
N ARG A 126 -1.94 3.79 -21.00
CA ARG A 126 -2.11 5.07 -21.66
C ARG A 126 -3.11 5.93 -20.88
N LYS A 127 -2.63 7.06 -20.37
CA LYS A 127 -3.46 8.07 -19.72
C LYS A 127 -3.19 9.42 -20.38
N ASN A 128 -4.25 10.06 -20.88
CA ASN A 128 -4.15 11.39 -21.52
C ASN A 128 -3.07 11.45 -22.60
N GLU A 129 -3.06 10.46 -23.49
CA GLU A 129 -2.09 10.33 -24.59
C GLU A 129 -0.63 10.09 -24.17
N LYS A 130 -0.37 9.98 -22.86
CA LYS A 130 0.96 9.65 -22.34
C LYS A 130 1.02 8.21 -21.88
N LEU A 131 2.16 7.59 -22.15
CA LEU A 131 2.44 6.23 -21.66
C LEU A 131 2.97 6.32 -20.23
N ILE A 132 2.22 5.75 -19.28
CA ILE A 132 2.57 5.76 -17.87
C ILE A 132 2.85 4.34 -17.43
N LYS A 133 3.93 4.15 -16.68
CA LYS A 133 4.26 2.86 -16.07
C LYS A 133 3.44 2.69 -14.79
N MET A 134 2.58 1.67 -14.77
CA MET A 134 1.75 1.34 -13.62
C MET A 134 2.29 0.08 -12.96
N PHE A 135 2.25 0.05 -11.64
CA PHE A 135 2.67 -1.11 -10.86
C PHE A 135 1.44 -1.78 -10.26
N GLU A 136 1.40 -3.10 -10.36
CA GLU A 136 0.31 -3.92 -9.85
C GLU A 136 0.87 -5.00 -8.93
N ILE A 137 0.13 -5.34 -7.87
CA ILE A 137 0.54 -6.43 -7.00
C ILE A 137 0.16 -7.76 -7.64
N LEU A 138 1.06 -8.73 -7.54
CA LEU A 138 0.81 -10.09 -8.00
C LEU A 138 0.34 -10.96 -6.83
N SER A 139 -0.18 -12.15 -7.11
CA SER A 139 -0.67 -13.05 -6.07
C SER A 139 0.41 -13.40 -5.04
N GLU A 140 1.64 -13.55 -5.46
CA GLU A 140 2.78 -13.80 -4.58
C GLU A 140 3.02 -12.62 -3.63
N GLY A 141 2.85 -11.39 -4.13
CA GLY A 141 2.95 -10.18 -3.32
C GLY A 141 1.82 -10.08 -2.29
N ILE A 142 0.62 -10.47 -2.68
CA ILE A 142 -0.53 -10.50 -1.75
C ILE A 142 -0.24 -11.51 -0.63
N GLN A 143 0.25 -12.68 -0.96
CA GLN A 143 0.61 -13.69 0.05
C GLN A 143 1.68 -13.18 1.01
N GLU A 144 2.71 -12.52 0.51
CA GLU A 144 3.77 -11.97 1.36
C GLU A 144 3.25 -10.89 2.32
N ILE A 145 2.44 -9.95 1.83
CA ILE A 145 1.92 -8.91 2.71
C ILE A 145 0.90 -9.47 3.71
N ASP A 146 0.14 -10.50 3.33
CA ASP A 146 -0.80 -11.15 4.24
C ASP A 146 -0.10 -11.89 5.37
N LYS A 147 1.07 -12.45 5.12
CA LYS A 147 1.88 -13.09 6.17
C LYS A 147 2.29 -12.11 7.25
N THR A 148 2.46 -10.84 6.92
CA THR A 148 2.86 -9.83 7.90
C THR A 148 1.82 -9.61 9.00
N ASP A 149 0.56 -9.92 8.73
CA ASP A 149 -0.51 -9.80 9.71
C ASP A 149 -0.35 -10.79 10.88
N THR A 150 0.28 -11.95 10.64
CA THR A 150 0.50 -12.98 11.66
C THR A 150 1.96 -13.09 12.09
N GLU A 151 2.88 -12.93 11.16
CA GLU A 151 4.32 -13.17 11.41
C GLU A 151 5.12 -11.89 11.63
N GLY A 152 4.55 -10.73 11.28
CA GLY A 152 5.24 -9.45 11.34
C GLY A 152 6.25 -9.29 10.22
N PHE A 153 6.76 -8.08 10.06
CA PHE A 153 7.70 -7.75 8.99
C PHE A 153 9.10 -8.26 9.22
N ASN A 154 9.47 -8.47 10.48
CA ASN A 154 10.84 -8.86 10.82
C ASN A 154 11.20 -10.30 10.42
N GLN A 155 10.20 -11.13 10.16
CA GLN A 155 10.42 -12.52 9.75
C GLN A 155 10.48 -12.70 8.24
N ILE A 156 10.06 -11.69 7.50
CA ILE A 156 10.14 -11.71 6.05
C ILE A 156 11.42 -11.00 5.65
N GLN A 157 12.47 -11.79 5.43
CA GLN A 157 13.74 -11.23 5.04
C GLN A 157 13.79 -11.09 3.53
N PHE A 158 13.40 -9.94 3.10
CA PHE A 158 13.30 -9.61 1.70
C PHE A 158 14.63 -9.71 0.95
N GLY A 159 15.73 -9.39 1.65
CA GLY A 159 17.07 -9.52 1.09
C GLY A 159 17.55 -10.95 0.95
N GLU A 160 16.92 -11.91 1.66
CA GLU A 160 17.24 -13.32 1.59
C GLU A 160 16.38 -14.11 0.62
N ILE A 161 15.34 -13.54 0.14
CA ILE A 161 14.76 -14.01 -1.08
C ILE A 161 15.77 -13.62 -2.16
N LYS A 162 16.93 -14.13 -2.03
CA LYS A 162 17.95 -13.91 -3.01
C LYS A 162 17.53 -14.54 -4.28
N PRO A 163 16.87 -13.84 -4.83
CA PRO A 163 16.11 -14.33 -5.78
C PRO A 163 16.97 -14.55 -6.90
N MET A 164 16.76 -13.95 -7.91
CA MET A 164 17.35 -14.17 -9.19
C MET A 164 18.88 -14.09 -9.22
N GLY A 165 19.49 -13.25 -8.41
CA GLY A 165 20.94 -13.11 -8.36
C GLY A 165 21.67 -14.33 -7.84
N GLU A 166 21.19 -14.99 -6.79
CA GLU A 166 21.79 -16.20 -6.28
C GLU A 166 21.40 -17.44 -7.05
N ILE A 167 20.19 -17.49 -7.55
CA ILE A 167 19.79 -18.58 -8.43
C ILE A 167 20.65 -18.58 -9.68
N LEU A 168 20.91 -17.41 -10.26
CA LEU A 168 21.81 -17.29 -11.40
C LEU A 168 23.25 -17.65 -11.03
N LYS A 169 23.69 -17.25 -9.86
CA LYS A 169 25.02 -17.57 -9.37
C LYS A 169 25.19 -19.08 -9.12
N ILE A 170 24.20 -19.72 -8.54
CA ILE A 170 24.16 -21.17 -8.36
C ILE A 170 24.14 -21.87 -9.71
N SER A 171 23.40 -21.35 -10.67
CA SER A 171 23.36 -21.89 -12.02
C SER A 171 24.70 -21.76 -12.73
N GLU A 172 25.40 -20.65 -12.54
CA GLU A 172 26.74 -20.46 -13.08
C GLU A 172 27.74 -21.43 -12.44
N ASP A 173 27.64 -21.65 -11.16
CA ASP A 173 28.51 -22.60 -10.45
C ASP A 173 28.21 -24.05 -10.84
N ILE A 174 26.98 -24.36 -11.18
CA ILE A 174 26.59 -25.67 -11.68
C ILE A 174 27.05 -25.91 -13.12
N ILE A 175 27.07 -24.84 -13.93
CA ILE A 175 27.50 -24.91 -15.32
C ILE A 175 29.03 -24.96 -15.45
N LYS A 176 29.72 -24.49 -14.45
CA LYS A 176 31.17 -24.60 -14.38
C LYS A 176 31.60 -25.97 -13.88
#